data_05125646114350b6ac6321d079e8c7cf
#
_entry.id   05125646114350b6ac6321d079e8c7cf
#
_cell.length_a   1.000
_cell.length_b   1.000
_cell.length_c   1.000
_cell.angle_alpha   90.00
_cell.angle_beta   90.00
_cell.angle_gamma   90.00
#
_symmetry.space_group_name_H-M   'P 1'
#
loop_
_entity.id
_entity.type
_entity.pdbx_description
1 polymer ?
#
loop_
_entity_poly.entity_id
_entity_poly.type
_entity_poly.pdbx_seq_one_letter_code
_entity_poly.pdbx_strand_id
1 'polypeptide(L)'
;MIENILPPDWNTRAPVTQVKKIDLGNCYIIFISGIQPTAGPNKVVLTNDIAEQTKSVFEEIKSSLTLAGASLDDVVKAVIYLTDINDFDIVSPIRADYFKNSKPVSTLIGTTGFSRQGAKIEVEVTAVLPK
;
A
#
# COMPACT_ATOMS: atom_id res chain seq x y z
N MET A 1 1.81 19.81 12.10
CA MET A 1 2.32 20.05 10.75
C MET A 1 1.99 18.86 9.86
N ILE A 2 1.67 19.12 8.62
CA ILE A 2 1.34 18.07 7.63
C ILE A 2 2.44 18.06 6.56
N GLU A 3 2.99 16.90 6.29
CA GLU A 3 4.04 16.70 5.31
C GLU A 3 3.58 15.78 4.19
N ASN A 4 3.80 16.18 2.94
CA ASN A 4 3.57 15.34 1.76
C ASN A 4 4.89 14.73 1.34
N ILE A 5 4.95 13.42 1.26
CA ILE A 5 6.17 12.69 0.92
C ILE A 5 5.92 11.93 -0.38
N LEU A 6 6.80 12.11 -1.35
CA LEU A 6 6.65 11.55 -2.69
C LEU A 6 7.86 10.68 -3.04
N PRO A 7 7.64 9.53 -3.72
CA PRO A 7 8.73 8.78 -4.33
C PRO A 7 9.51 9.64 -5.33
N PRO A 8 10.79 9.34 -5.58
CA PRO A 8 11.63 10.16 -6.45
C PRO A 8 11.10 10.35 -7.88
N ASP A 9 10.34 9.39 -8.40
CA ASP A 9 9.80 9.40 -9.77
C ASP A 9 8.33 9.85 -9.83
N TRP A 10 7.80 10.42 -8.75
CA TRP A 10 6.39 10.84 -8.67
C TRP A 10 6.09 11.96 -9.66
N ASN A 11 4.92 11.87 -10.32
CA ASN A 11 4.41 12.95 -11.15
C ASN A 11 3.93 14.12 -10.28
N THR A 12 4.72 15.19 -10.22
CA THR A 12 4.42 16.34 -9.38
C THR A 12 3.18 17.13 -9.81
N ARG A 13 2.61 16.83 -11.00
CA ARG A 13 1.36 17.44 -11.47
C ARG A 13 0.13 16.68 -11.01
N ALA A 14 0.29 15.48 -10.45
CA ALA A 14 -0.84 14.72 -9.94
C ALA A 14 -1.50 15.48 -8.78
N PRO A 15 -2.85 15.52 -8.70
CA PRO A 15 -3.55 16.24 -7.63
C PRO A 15 -3.57 15.46 -6.31
N VAL A 16 -2.79 14.40 -6.19
CA VAL A 16 -2.74 13.51 -5.04
C VAL A 16 -1.30 13.29 -4.60
N THR A 17 -1.09 12.85 -3.37
CA THR A 17 0.22 12.50 -2.85
C THR A 17 0.26 11.03 -2.46
N GLN A 18 1.44 10.42 -2.52
CA GLN A 18 1.63 9.01 -2.16
C GLN A 18 1.55 8.82 -0.64
N VAL A 19 2.23 9.66 0.12
CA VAL A 19 2.35 9.55 1.56
C VAL A 19 2.04 10.90 2.22
N LYS A 20 1.16 10.88 3.21
CA LYS A 20 0.87 12.07 4.01
C LYS A 20 1.19 11.76 5.47
N LYS A 21 2.06 12.55 6.07
CA LYS A 21 2.52 12.39 7.45
C LYS A 21 2.05 13.57 8.28
N ILE A 22 1.33 13.30 9.35
CA ILE A 22 0.71 14.31 10.21
C ILE A 22 1.31 14.21 11.61
N ASP A 23 1.86 15.31 12.09
CA ASP A 23 2.39 15.42 13.45
C ASP A 23 1.26 15.74 14.43
N LEU A 24 1.04 14.84 15.39
CA LEU A 24 0.01 14.97 16.42
C LEU A 24 0.59 15.32 17.80
N GLY A 25 1.87 15.72 17.87
CA GLY A 25 2.54 16.08 19.11
C GLY A 25 3.41 14.93 19.63
N ASN A 26 2.84 13.86 20.12
CA ASN A 26 3.58 12.73 20.66
C ASN A 26 3.68 11.53 19.70
N CYS A 27 3.06 11.63 18.53
CA CYS A 27 3.15 10.61 17.49
C CYS A 27 2.87 11.24 16.12
N TYR A 28 3.11 10.45 15.07
CA TYR A 28 2.70 10.78 13.70
C TYR A 28 1.64 9.80 13.23
N ILE A 29 0.65 10.30 12.49
CA ILE A 29 -0.20 9.44 11.66
C ILE A 29 0.33 9.53 10.23
N ILE A 30 0.45 8.37 9.58
CA ILE A 30 0.95 8.26 8.21
C ILE A 30 -0.11 7.56 7.38
N PHE A 31 -0.58 8.25 6.33
CA PHE A 31 -1.50 7.70 5.35
C PHE A 31 -0.73 7.37 4.09
N ILE A 32 -0.91 6.16 3.57
CA ILE A 32 -0.36 5.76 2.28
C ILE A 32 -1.52 5.54 1.32
N SER A 33 -1.46 6.23 0.18
CA SER A 33 -2.43 6.10 -0.89
C SER A 33 -2.48 4.65 -1.38
N GLY A 34 -3.61 4.26 -1.97
CA GLY A 34 -3.76 2.92 -2.54
C GLY A 34 -2.63 2.58 -3.51
N ILE A 35 -1.95 1.48 -3.26
CA ILE A 35 -0.81 0.99 -4.04
C ILE A 35 -1.27 -0.16 -4.92
N GLN A 36 -1.04 -0.02 -6.21
CA GLN A 36 -1.26 -1.06 -7.22
C GLN A 36 0.06 -1.74 -7.57
N PRO A 37 0.03 -2.93 -8.20
CA PRO A 37 1.26 -3.62 -8.61
C PRO A 37 2.12 -2.78 -9.54
N THR A 38 3.44 -3.01 -9.49
CA THR A 38 4.39 -2.34 -10.36
C THR A 38 3.98 -2.49 -11.83
N ALA A 39 4.00 -1.38 -12.54
CA ALA A 39 3.64 -1.31 -13.96
C ALA A 39 4.81 -0.84 -14.80
N GLY A 40 4.84 -1.33 -16.04
CA GLY A 40 5.77 -0.87 -17.06
C GLY A 40 5.20 0.31 -17.86
N PRO A 41 5.71 0.53 -19.07
CA PRO A 41 5.18 1.54 -19.98
C PRO A 41 3.68 1.36 -20.21
N ASN A 42 2.96 2.47 -20.44
CA ASN A 42 1.52 2.48 -20.67
C ASN A 42 0.68 2.00 -19.46
N LYS A 43 1.27 1.98 -18.27
CA LYS A 43 0.60 1.61 -17.02
C LYS A 43 0.02 0.18 -17.04
N VAL A 44 0.65 -0.72 -17.77
CA VAL A 44 0.31 -2.15 -17.75
C VAL A 44 1.18 -2.84 -16.72
N VAL A 45 0.56 -3.62 -15.80
CA VAL A 45 1.32 -4.31 -14.76
C VAL A 45 2.27 -5.35 -15.37
N LEU A 46 3.41 -5.57 -14.69
CA LEU A 46 4.52 -6.38 -15.21
C LEU A 46 4.23 -7.87 -15.15
N THR A 47 3.38 -8.32 -14.27
CA THR A 47 3.04 -9.73 -14.08
C THR A 47 1.54 -9.91 -13.92
N ASN A 48 1.02 -11.05 -14.34
CA ASN A 48 -0.38 -11.42 -14.16
C ASN A 48 -0.57 -12.41 -12.98
N ASP A 49 0.50 -12.77 -12.30
CA ASP A 49 0.47 -13.66 -11.14
C ASP A 49 0.07 -12.89 -9.89
N ILE A 50 -1.05 -13.30 -9.24
CA ILE A 50 -1.57 -12.60 -8.07
C ILE A 50 -0.59 -12.62 -6.89
N ALA A 51 0.17 -13.69 -6.69
CA ALA A 51 1.15 -13.75 -5.62
C ALA A 51 2.27 -12.73 -5.84
N GLU A 52 2.78 -12.62 -7.07
CA GLU A 52 3.81 -11.65 -7.41
C GLU A 52 3.29 -10.21 -7.35
N GLN A 53 2.07 -9.97 -7.82
CA GLN A 53 1.42 -8.67 -7.70
C GLN A 53 1.29 -8.26 -6.23
N THR A 54 0.87 -9.17 -5.37
CA THR A 54 0.70 -8.91 -3.94
C THR A 54 2.03 -8.54 -3.30
N LYS A 55 3.09 -9.29 -3.57
CA LYS A 55 4.43 -8.98 -3.06
C LYS A 55 4.92 -7.61 -3.56
N SER A 56 4.73 -7.31 -4.83
CA SER A 56 5.08 -6.02 -5.42
C SER A 56 4.40 -4.86 -4.69
N VAL A 57 3.12 -4.99 -4.39
CA VAL A 57 2.35 -3.98 -3.66
C VAL A 57 2.90 -3.79 -2.23
N PHE A 58 3.14 -4.88 -1.50
CA PHE A 58 3.65 -4.78 -0.14
C PHE A 58 5.08 -4.24 -0.07
N GLU A 59 5.94 -4.56 -1.05
CA GLU A 59 7.28 -3.98 -1.13
C GLU A 59 7.23 -2.48 -1.37
N GLU A 60 6.32 -1.99 -2.21
CA GLU A 60 6.13 -0.56 -2.42
C GLU A 60 5.58 0.14 -1.17
N ILE A 61 4.66 -0.49 -0.45
CA ILE A 61 4.18 0.03 0.84
C ILE A 61 5.34 0.14 1.83
N LYS A 62 6.18 -0.88 1.91
CA LYS A 62 7.37 -0.87 2.77
C LYS A 62 8.31 0.28 2.44
N SER A 63 8.57 0.51 1.15
CA SER A 63 9.39 1.64 0.69
C SER A 63 8.76 2.98 1.06
N SER A 64 7.46 3.12 0.88
CA SER A 64 6.73 4.35 1.20
C SER A 64 6.78 4.65 2.71
N LEU A 65 6.62 3.63 3.54
CA LEU A 65 6.75 3.76 5.00
C LEU A 65 8.16 4.21 5.38
N THR A 66 9.19 3.63 4.75
CA THR A 66 10.59 3.99 4.98
C THR A 66 10.83 5.48 4.66
N LEU A 67 10.26 6.00 3.57
CA LEU A 67 10.35 7.43 3.24
C LEU A 67 9.77 8.32 4.35
N ALA A 68 8.79 7.84 5.07
CA ALA A 68 8.17 8.56 6.18
C ALA A 68 8.85 8.32 7.53
N GLY A 69 9.91 7.52 7.56
CA GLY A 69 10.63 7.16 8.79
C GLY A 69 9.97 6.04 9.58
N ALA A 70 9.02 5.32 8.99
CA ALA A 70 8.27 4.25 9.62
C ALA A 70 8.61 2.89 9.02
N SER A 71 7.96 1.85 9.52
CA SER A 71 8.09 0.48 9.01
C SER A 71 6.74 -0.23 8.99
N LEU A 72 6.73 -1.43 8.45
CA LEU A 72 5.53 -2.27 8.45
C LEU A 72 5.01 -2.55 9.87
N ASP A 73 5.87 -2.52 10.87
CA ASP A 73 5.50 -2.74 12.28
C ASP A 73 4.63 -1.60 12.84
N ASP A 74 4.63 -0.45 12.18
CA ASP A 74 3.85 0.72 12.59
C ASP A 74 2.45 0.75 11.97
N VAL A 75 2.13 -0.17 11.07
CA VAL A 75 0.83 -0.21 10.39
C VAL A 75 -0.26 -0.61 11.36
N VAL A 76 -1.31 0.19 11.46
CA VAL A 76 -2.46 -0.06 12.34
C VAL A 76 -3.71 -0.46 11.59
N LYS A 77 -3.79 -0.12 10.30
CA LYS A 77 -4.95 -0.42 9.47
C LYS A 77 -4.51 -0.69 8.03
N ALA A 78 -5.11 -1.70 7.42
CA ALA A 78 -4.92 -2.01 6.00
C ALA A 78 -6.27 -2.32 5.35
N VAL A 79 -6.49 -1.78 4.16
CA VAL A 79 -7.64 -2.14 3.32
C VAL A 79 -7.10 -2.74 2.04
N ILE A 80 -7.58 -3.92 1.71
CA ILE A 80 -7.15 -4.68 0.54
C ILE A 80 -8.33 -4.85 -0.41
N TYR A 81 -8.11 -4.48 -1.67
CA TYR A 81 -9.10 -4.61 -2.74
C TYR A 81 -8.62 -5.66 -3.72
N LEU A 82 -9.49 -6.61 -4.08
CA LEU A 82 -9.21 -7.66 -5.06
C LEU A 82 -10.23 -7.62 -6.18
N THR A 83 -9.79 -7.84 -7.42
CA THR A 83 -10.72 -8.00 -8.55
C THR A 83 -11.39 -9.37 -8.56
N ASP A 84 -10.76 -10.37 -7.92
CA ASP A 84 -11.32 -11.71 -7.75
C ASP A 84 -11.19 -12.12 -6.29
N ILE A 85 -12.31 -12.24 -5.60
CA ILE A 85 -12.32 -12.61 -4.18
C ILE A 85 -11.78 -14.03 -3.94
N ASN A 86 -11.78 -14.89 -4.95
CA ASN A 86 -11.19 -16.23 -4.86
C ASN A 86 -9.66 -16.20 -4.70
N ASP A 87 -9.03 -15.09 -5.01
CA ASP A 87 -7.58 -14.90 -4.78
C ASP A 87 -7.24 -14.75 -3.30
N PHE A 88 -8.23 -14.65 -2.42
CA PHE A 88 -8.03 -14.52 -0.97
C PHE A 88 -7.09 -15.57 -0.40
N ASP A 89 -7.22 -16.84 -0.84
CA ASP A 89 -6.40 -17.94 -0.31
C ASP A 89 -4.91 -17.79 -0.66
N ILE A 90 -4.61 -17.07 -1.73
CA ILE A 90 -3.22 -16.77 -2.14
C ILE A 90 -2.71 -15.51 -1.45
N VAL A 91 -3.54 -14.48 -1.38
CA VAL A 91 -3.17 -13.17 -0.81
C VAL A 91 -2.99 -13.24 0.71
N SER A 92 -3.86 -13.98 1.40
CA SER A 92 -3.91 -13.98 2.87
C SER A 92 -2.60 -14.44 3.53
N PRO A 93 -1.94 -15.53 3.10
CA PRO A 93 -0.64 -15.91 3.68
C PRO A 93 0.46 -14.87 3.45
N ILE A 94 0.46 -14.22 2.28
CA ILE A 94 1.44 -13.18 1.96
C ILE A 94 1.21 -11.97 2.87
N ARG A 95 -0.03 -11.52 3.02
CA ARG A 95 -0.41 -10.45 3.93
C ARG A 95 0.02 -10.78 5.36
N ALA A 96 -0.23 -12.01 5.81
CA ALA A 96 0.11 -12.45 7.15
C ALA A 96 1.63 -12.36 7.42
N ASP A 97 2.45 -12.66 6.43
CA ASP A 97 3.90 -12.58 6.55
C ASP A 97 4.38 -11.12 6.67
N TYR A 98 3.85 -10.22 5.84
CA TYR A 98 4.22 -8.80 5.91
C TYR A 98 3.73 -8.13 7.21
N PHE A 99 2.59 -8.52 7.72
CA PHE A 99 1.97 -7.91 8.91
C PHE A 99 2.13 -8.73 10.19
N LYS A 100 3.05 -9.68 10.21
CA LYS A 100 3.18 -10.63 11.34
C LYS A 100 3.44 -9.96 12.68
N ASN A 101 4.10 -8.81 12.70
CA ASN A 101 4.41 -8.08 13.93
C ASN A 101 3.34 -7.06 14.29
N SER A 102 2.89 -6.27 13.32
CA SER A 102 1.94 -5.18 13.58
C SER A 102 0.50 -5.67 13.79
N LYS A 103 0.09 -6.74 13.10
CA LYS A 103 -1.27 -7.29 13.16
C LYS A 103 -2.34 -6.21 13.06
N PRO A 104 -2.37 -5.42 11.97
CA PRO A 104 -3.30 -4.32 11.84
C PRO A 104 -4.74 -4.81 11.76
N VAL A 105 -5.70 -3.91 12.08
CA VAL A 105 -7.06 -4.16 11.63
C VAL A 105 -7.07 -4.17 10.12
N SER A 106 -7.78 -5.10 9.49
CA SER A 106 -7.71 -5.29 8.05
C SER A 106 -9.07 -5.65 7.48
N THR A 107 -9.43 -5.00 6.37
CA THR A 107 -10.63 -5.29 5.60
C THR A 107 -10.21 -5.68 4.20
N LEU A 108 -10.84 -6.72 3.65
CA LEU A 108 -10.60 -7.17 2.28
C LEU A 108 -11.91 -7.14 1.52
N ILE A 109 -11.93 -6.49 0.37
CA ILE A 109 -13.12 -6.21 -0.41
C ILE A 109 -12.89 -6.61 -1.87
N GLY A 110 -13.92 -7.19 -2.49
CA GLY A 110 -13.95 -7.41 -3.94
C GLY A 110 -14.33 -6.12 -4.67
N THR A 111 -13.73 -5.88 -5.83
CA THR A 111 -14.01 -4.73 -6.68
C THR A 111 -13.93 -5.13 -8.15
N THR A 112 -14.39 -4.25 -9.03
CA THR A 112 -14.46 -4.55 -10.48
C THR A 112 -13.15 -4.30 -11.21
N GLY A 113 -12.23 -3.49 -10.69
CA GLY A 113 -10.96 -3.20 -11.36
C GLY A 113 -10.26 -1.98 -10.79
N PHE A 114 -9.12 -1.68 -11.38
CA PHE A 114 -8.23 -0.58 -10.97
C PHE A 114 -7.78 0.20 -12.20
N SER A 115 -7.14 1.35 -11.96
CA SER A 115 -6.67 2.21 -13.05
C SER A 115 -5.53 1.60 -13.86
N ARG A 116 -4.66 0.76 -13.26
CA ARG A 116 -3.61 0.06 -14.00
C ARG A 116 -4.16 -1.17 -14.66
N GLN A 117 -3.92 -1.31 -15.97
CA GLN A 117 -4.37 -2.47 -16.72
C GLN A 117 -3.70 -3.75 -16.19
N GLY A 118 -4.51 -4.76 -15.90
CA GLY A 118 -4.03 -6.05 -15.38
C GLY A 118 -3.82 -6.10 -13.88
N ALA A 119 -4.01 -4.99 -13.15
CA ALA A 119 -3.93 -5.00 -11.69
C ALA A 119 -5.08 -5.81 -11.09
N LYS A 120 -4.73 -6.74 -10.20
CA LYS A 120 -5.69 -7.63 -9.52
C LYS A 120 -5.86 -7.28 -8.04
N ILE A 121 -5.01 -6.41 -7.52
CA ILE A 121 -4.95 -6.05 -6.11
C ILE A 121 -4.56 -4.58 -5.96
N GLU A 122 -5.13 -3.93 -4.95
CA GLU A 122 -4.71 -2.61 -4.46
C GLU A 122 -4.77 -2.63 -2.95
N VAL A 123 -3.80 -2.00 -2.29
CA VAL A 123 -3.74 -1.95 -0.82
C VAL A 123 -3.45 -0.53 -0.37
N GLU A 124 -4.23 -0.06 0.61
CA GLU A 124 -3.95 1.18 1.32
C GLU A 124 -3.70 0.89 2.79
N VAL A 125 -2.80 1.63 3.41
CA VAL A 125 -2.48 1.46 4.82
C VAL A 125 -2.46 2.79 5.57
N THR A 126 -2.69 2.69 6.87
CA THR A 126 -2.51 3.78 7.83
C THR A 126 -1.54 3.28 8.90
N ALA A 127 -0.55 4.08 9.23
CA ALA A 127 0.43 3.76 10.27
C ALA A 127 0.45 4.84 11.35
N VAL A 128 0.88 4.45 12.55
CA VAL A 128 1.12 5.37 13.65
C VAL A 128 2.56 5.14 14.13
N LEU A 129 3.34 6.21 14.11
CA LEU A 129 4.73 6.19 14.51
C LEU A 129 4.89 7.00 15.80
N PRO A 130 5.21 6.36 16.95
CA PRO A 130 5.52 7.09 18.18
C PRO A 130 6.78 7.95 18.00
N LYS A 131 6.79 9.08 18.66
CA LYS A 131 7.99 9.93 18.71
C LYS A 131 8.98 9.45 19.73
#